data_17922854e285af204b0430c4cbae0ae7
#
_entry.id   17922854e285af204b0430c4cbae0ae7
#
_cell.length_a   1.000
_cell.length_b   1.000
_cell.length_c   1.000
_cell.angle_alpha   90.00
_cell.angle_beta   90.00
_cell.angle_gamma   90.00
#
_symmetry.space_group_name_H-M   'P 1'
#
loop_
_entity.id
_entity.type
_entity.pdbx_description
1 polymer ?
#
loop_
_entity_poly.entity_id
_entity_poly.type
_entity_poly.pdbx_seq_one_letter_code
_entity_poly.pdbx_strand_id
1 'polypeptide(L)'
;MDHPFAGRRTLVLSMDEVKTMLAMDEAVEVQRRAFVAMAGGKTTAAPNSWLRLPGDGRRGWLKLLAGYDAESSGLGVKVLARFPNNPPGANLGSLLLLFDENDGFPLAVMDGVYVTAVRTGAGAGLATDALAPEEARTVGLVGTGVIAWYSLLAIKKCRPELRDLRIYSRSEERRIKLAERAAAELGFVTKVSDSVASAVEGADVLITATNSPQPVLMASHLEAGQHLNAMGIRTEIHHEAIAKCIVVGDGREETLSDGKFSIALAVGTVSEEDLGPSLGEVLSGAPAREAPGEITMFDSSGVAIQDVTCARFVYQKALDEGRGMRVDLGLDGSP
;
A
#
# COMPACT_ATOMS: atom_id res chain seq x y z
N MET A 1 40.11 16.67 -13.45
CA MET A 1 38.81 16.07 -13.82
C MET A 1 37.77 16.76 -12.97
N ASP A 2 36.75 17.31 -13.56
CA ASP A 2 35.68 17.96 -12.81
C ASP A 2 34.98 16.92 -11.92
N HIS A 3 34.63 17.34 -10.70
CA HIS A 3 33.95 16.45 -9.76
C HIS A 3 32.59 16.02 -10.34
N PRO A 4 32.20 14.71 -10.29
CA PRO A 4 30.99 14.23 -10.95
C PRO A 4 29.69 14.88 -10.44
N PHE A 5 29.72 15.49 -9.25
CA PHE A 5 28.57 16.18 -8.65
C PHE A 5 28.63 17.71 -8.78
N ALA A 6 29.65 18.26 -9.45
CA ALA A 6 29.81 19.70 -9.60
C ALA A 6 28.58 20.38 -10.21
N GLY A 7 28.01 21.37 -9.52
CA GLY A 7 26.83 22.12 -9.94
C GLY A 7 25.51 21.38 -9.90
N ARG A 8 25.47 20.10 -9.48
CA ARG A 8 24.22 19.35 -9.31
C ARG A 8 23.53 19.73 -7.99
N ARG A 9 22.22 19.71 -8.02
CA ARG A 9 21.38 20.05 -6.84
C ARG A 9 20.32 19.01 -6.60
N THR A 10 20.10 18.70 -5.34
CA THR A 10 19.03 17.80 -4.87
C THR A 10 17.70 18.54 -4.88
N LEU A 11 16.65 17.91 -5.39
CA LEU A 11 15.30 18.45 -5.40
C LEU A 11 14.59 18.11 -4.08
N VAL A 12 13.99 19.10 -3.43
CA VAL A 12 13.16 18.92 -2.23
C VAL A 12 11.71 19.19 -2.58
N LEU A 13 10.83 18.21 -2.32
CA LEU A 13 9.41 18.26 -2.64
C LEU A 13 8.55 18.06 -1.40
N SER A 14 7.69 19.04 -1.11
CA SER A 14 6.70 18.98 -0.04
C SER A 14 5.56 18.01 -0.35
N MET A 15 4.79 17.62 0.67
CA MET A 15 3.60 16.78 0.50
C MET A 15 2.60 17.40 -0.48
N ASP A 16 2.39 18.70 -0.42
CA ASP A 16 1.40 19.37 -1.28
C ASP A 16 1.85 19.39 -2.75
N GLU A 17 3.14 19.55 -3.02
CA GLU A 17 3.68 19.40 -4.37
C GLU A 17 3.53 17.97 -4.87
N VAL A 18 3.91 16.96 -4.07
CA VAL A 18 3.76 15.54 -4.42
C VAL A 18 2.31 15.19 -4.74
N LYS A 19 1.33 15.66 -3.94
CA LYS A 19 -0.11 15.44 -4.17
C LYS A 19 -0.59 15.93 -5.53
N THR A 20 -0.06 17.06 -5.99
CA THR A 20 -0.47 17.62 -7.30
C THR A 20 0.14 16.87 -8.48
N MET A 21 1.23 16.12 -8.26
CA MET A 21 1.97 15.38 -9.27
C MET A 21 1.70 13.88 -9.32
N LEU A 22 1.06 13.32 -8.28
CA LEU A 22 0.75 11.90 -8.19
C LEU A 22 -0.70 11.70 -7.76
N ALA A 23 -1.64 11.92 -8.68
CA ALA A 23 -3.04 11.58 -8.45
C ALA A 23 -3.26 10.06 -8.50
N MET A 24 -4.45 9.57 -8.11
CA MET A 24 -4.72 8.14 -8.02
C MET A 24 -4.59 7.42 -9.38
N ASP A 25 -4.97 8.06 -10.48
CA ASP A 25 -4.88 7.46 -11.81
C ASP A 25 -3.42 7.18 -12.20
N GLU A 26 -2.53 8.16 -11.96
CA GLU A 26 -1.09 7.99 -12.16
C GLU A 26 -0.51 6.95 -11.21
N ALA A 27 -0.94 6.95 -9.95
CA ALA A 27 -0.48 5.98 -8.97
C ALA A 27 -0.86 4.53 -9.35
N VAL A 28 -2.08 4.30 -9.85
CA VAL A 28 -2.52 2.98 -10.33
C VAL A 28 -1.65 2.51 -11.49
N GLU A 29 -1.39 3.38 -12.46
CA GLU A 29 -0.55 3.01 -13.61
C GLU A 29 0.91 2.76 -13.22
N VAL A 30 1.49 3.61 -12.36
CA VAL A 30 2.85 3.42 -11.83
C VAL A 30 2.94 2.11 -11.06
N GLN A 31 1.95 1.81 -10.21
CA GLN A 31 1.96 0.59 -9.43
C GLN A 31 1.75 -0.67 -10.29
N ARG A 32 0.93 -0.61 -11.34
CA ARG A 32 0.79 -1.71 -12.31
C ARG A 32 2.14 -2.09 -12.91
N ARG A 33 2.89 -1.11 -13.39
CA ARG A 33 4.24 -1.32 -13.95
C ARG A 33 5.20 -1.85 -12.90
N ALA A 34 5.18 -1.30 -11.70
CA ALA A 34 6.03 -1.75 -10.59
C ALA A 34 5.81 -3.22 -10.25
N PHE A 35 4.56 -3.66 -10.08
CA PHE A 35 4.25 -5.06 -9.79
C PHE A 35 4.65 -6.00 -10.95
N VAL A 36 4.39 -5.60 -12.19
CA VAL A 36 4.79 -6.38 -13.37
C VAL A 36 6.31 -6.47 -13.48
N ALA A 37 7.04 -5.37 -13.23
CA ALA A 37 8.51 -5.36 -13.21
C ALA A 37 9.06 -6.29 -12.12
N MET A 38 8.43 -6.33 -10.93
CA MET A 38 8.79 -7.27 -9.87
C MET A 38 8.63 -8.72 -10.32
N ALA A 39 7.48 -9.08 -10.87
CA ALA A 39 7.23 -10.43 -11.38
C ALA A 39 8.18 -10.81 -12.53
N GLY A 40 8.58 -9.85 -13.33
CA GLY A 40 9.57 -10.00 -14.42
C GLY A 40 11.04 -10.05 -13.97
N GLY A 41 11.32 -9.99 -12.66
CA GLY A 41 12.69 -10.00 -12.13
C GLY A 41 13.51 -8.75 -12.49
N LYS A 42 12.85 -7.62 -12.77
CA LYS A 42 13.49 -6.34 -13.15
C LYS A 42 13.80 -5.44 -11.96
N THR A 43 13.57 -5.93 -10.75
CA THR A 43 13.72 -5.15 -9.52
C THR A 43 14.62 -5.85 -8.52
N THR A 44 15.19 -5.06 -7.62
CA THR A 44 15.97 -5.55 -6.49
C THR A 44 15.55 -4.77 -5.25
N ALA A 45 15.28 -5.44 -4.15
CA ALA A 45 14.96 -4.82 -2.88
C ALA A 45 15.85 -5.37 -1.76
N ALA A 46 16.24 -4.52 -0.84
CA ALA A 46 16.86 -4.98 0.39
C ALA A 46 15.79 -5.51 1.36
N PRO A 47 16.11 -6.50 2.21
CA PRO A 47 15.20 -6.90 3.27
C PRO A 47 14.76 -5.71 4.13
N ASN A 48 13.49 -5.68 4.52
CA ASN A 48 12.96 -4.61 5.35
C ASN A 48 13.73 -4.51 6.67
N SER A 49 14.28 -3.33 6.95
CA SER A 49 15.06 -3.09 8.18
C SER A 49 14.23 -2.33 9.21
N TRP A 50 14.20 -2.84 10.44
CA TRP A 50 13.44 -2.28 11.54
C TRP A 50 14.36 -1.85 12.69
N LEU A 51 14.29 -0.59 13.09
CA LEU A 51 14.86 -0.08 14.32
C LEU A 51 13.73 0.20 15.31
N ARG A 52 13.61 -0.63 16.34
CA ARG A 52 12.65 -0.43 17.42
C ARG A 52 13.31 0.27 18.60
N LEU A 53 12.68 1.34 19.10
CA LEU A 53 13.20 2.03 20.28
C LEU A 53 13.04 1.14 21.51
N PRO A 54 14.04 1.14 22.44
CA PRO A 54 13.97 0.35 23.68
C PRO A 54 12.73 0.74 24.52
N GLY A 55 12.11 -0.27 25.14
CA GLY A 55 10.94 -0.10 26.00
C GLY A 55 9.83 -1.12 25.68
N ASP A 56 8.61 -0.81 26.07
CA ASP A 56 7.42 -1.68 25.94
C ASP A 56 6.83 -1.74 24.50
N GLY A 57 7.58 -1.33 23.48
CA GLY A 57 7.12 -1.27 22.10
C GLY A 57 6.23 -0.05 21.76
N ARG A 58 5.90 0.79 22.75
CA ARG A 58 5.02 1.96 22.57
C ARG A 58 5.79 3.25 22.24
N ARG A 59 7.13 3.25 22.41
CA ARG A 59 7.94 4.47 22.19
C ARG A 59 8.03 4.86 20.72
N GLY A 60 8.09 3.90 19.84
CA GLY A 60 8.17 4.15 18.40
C GLY A 60 9.17 3.23 17.69
N TRP A 61 9.19 3.34 16.36
CA TRP A 61 10.08 2.59 15.50
C TRP A 61 10.36 3.34 14.21
N LEU A 62 11.46 2.94 13.56
CA LEU A 62 11.85 3.35 12.22
C LEU A 62 11.88 2.12 11.32
N LYS A 63 11.32 2.20 10.11
CA LYS A 63 11.42 1.18 9.06
C LYS A 63 12.12 1.78 7.85
N LEU A 64 13.04 1.02 7.27
CA LEU A 64 13.74 1.36 6.04
C LEU A 64 13.32 0.36 4.96
N LEU A 65 12.96 0.88 3.79
CA LEU A 65 12.60 0.11 2.62
C LEU A 65 13.42 0.63 1.44
N ALA A 66 14.48 -0.09 1.08
CA ALA A 66 15.37 0.28 -0.02
C ALA A 66 15.14 -0.62 -1.22
N GLY A 67 15.10 -0.05 -2.41
CA GLY A 67 14.87 -0.80 -3.64
C GLY A 67 15.34 -0.09 -4.89
N TYR A 68 15.44 -0.88 -5.94
CA TYR A 68 15.80 -0.47 -7.29
C TYR A 68 14.85 -1.12 -8.29
N ASP A 69 14.35 -0.32 -9.21
CA ASP A 69 13.58 -0.76 -10.37
C ASP A 69 14.29 -0.32 -11.65
N ALA A 70 14.77 -1.29 -12.42
CA ALA A 70 15.53 -1.04 -13.65
C ALA A 70 14.67 -0.43 -14.77
N GLU A 71 13.36 -0.68 -14.78
CA GLU A 71 12.49 -0.15 -15.85
C GLU A 71 12.20 1.34 -15.69
N SER A 72 12.08 1.81 -14.44
CA SER A 72 11.89 3.24 -14.17
C SER A 72 13.19 3.97 -13.81
N SER A 73 14.32 3.28 -13.65
CA SER A 73 15.56 3.82 -13.06
C SER A 73 15.30 4.40 -11.66
N GLY A 74 14.44 3.75 -10.90
CA GLY A 74 14.06 4.17 -9.55
C GLY A 74 14.96 3.53 -8.50
N LEU A 75 16.05 4.19 -8.12
CA LEU A 75 16.93 3.78 -7.00
C LEU A 75 16.64 4.65 -5.79
N GLY A 76 16.26 4.05 -4.66
CA GLY A 76 15.96 4.89 -3.50
C GLY A 76 15.63 4.13 -2.22
N VAL A 77 15.27 4.91 -1.20
CA VAL A 77 14.87 4.39 0.09
C VAL A 77 13.73 5.21 0.68
N LYS A 78 12.72 4.51 1.21
CA LYS A 78 11.75 5.12 2.11
C LYS A 78 12.18 4.95 3.56
N VAL A 79 12.19 6.05 4.29
CA VAL A 79 12.34 6.08 5.75
C VAL A 79 10.98 6.38 6.36
N LEU A 80 10.48 5.47 7.19
CA LEU A 80 9.18 5.56 7.84
C LEU A 80 9.37 5.49 9.36
N ALA A 81 8.97 6.54 10.07
CA ALA A 81 9.01 6.63 11.53
C ALA A 81 7.59 6.64 12.11
N ARG A 82 7.31 5.78 13.09
CA ARG A 82 6.02 5.77 13.77
C ARG A 82 6.19 5.91 15.27
N PHE A 83 5.46 6.87 15.84
CA PHE A 83 5.41 7.16 17.25
C PHE A 83 3.94 7.10 17.73
N PRO A 84 3.45 5.92 18.17
CA PRO A 84 2.03 5.69 18.45
C PRO A 84 1.41 6.61 19.50
N ASN A 85 2.24 7.14 20.42
CA ASN A 85 1.79 8.03 21.50
C ASN A 85 1.60 9.49 21.04
N ASN A 86 2.04 9.84 19.83
CA ASN A 86 1.78 11.16 19.28
C ASN A 86 0.30 11.31 18.87
N PRO A 87 -0.24 12.54 18.87
CA PRO A 87 -1.59 12.79 18.37
C PRO A 87 -1.82 12.26 16.95
N PRO A 88 -3.07 11.93 16.59
CA PRO A 88 -3.41 11.59 15.21
C PRO A 88 -2.94 12.68 14.24
N GLY A 89 -2.32 12.29 13.14
CA GLY A 89 -1.71 13.19 12.14
C GLY A 89 -0.24 13.55 12.43
N ALA A 90 0.24 13.39 13.66
CA ALA A 90 1.65 13.58 14.01
C ALA A 90 2.36 12.28 14.42
N ASN A 91 1.69 11.15 14.30
CA ASN A 91 2.20 9.85 14.75
C ASN A 91 2.95 9.07 13.66
N LEU A 92 3.02 9.61 12.47
CA LEU A 92 3.70 9.03 11.33
C LEU A 92 4.50 10.11 10.60
N GLY A 93 5.79 9.90 10.43
CA GLY A 93 6.67 10.69 9.56
C GLY A 93 7.28 9.79 8.50
N SER A 94 7.41 10.26 7.27
CA SER A 94 8.05 9.49 6.21
C SER A 94 8.69 10.40 5.18
N LEU A 95 9.87 9.99 4.73
CA LEU A 95 10.59 10.61 3.62
C LEU A 95 10.98 9.53 2.61
N LEU A 96 11.02 9.93 1.36
CA LEU A 96 11.59 9.19 0.25
C LEU A 96 12.86 9.90 -0.21
N LEU A 97 13.95 9.14 -0.34
CA LEU A 97 15.21 9.57 -0.92
C LEU A 97 15.39 8.85 -2.25
N LEU A 98 15.63 9.59 -3.31
CA LEU A 98 15.89 9.07 -4.64
C LEU A 98 17.35 9.38 -5.04
N PHE A 99 18.01 8.41 -5.65
CA PHE A 99 19.40 8.51 -6.09
C PHE A 99 19.52 8.25 -7.59
N ASP A 100 20.56 8.81 -8.19
CA ASP A 100 20.96 8.48 -9.55
C ASP A 100 21.59 7.08 -9.56
N GLU A 101 21.08 6.20 -10.43
CA GLU A 101 21.57 4.82 -10.52
C GLU A 101 22.98 4.69 -11.09
N ASN A 102 23.48 5.71 -11.80
CA ASN A 102 24.76 5.67 -12.48
C ASN A 102 25.93 6.12 -11.60
N ASP A 103 25.67 7.07 -10.69
CA ASP A 103 26.76 7.67 -9.90
C ASP A 103 26.42 7.88 -8.41
N GLY A 104 25.17 7.58 -8.01
CA GLY A 104 24.75 7.66 -6.61
C GLY A 104 24.44 9.09 -6.13
N PHE A 105 24.36 10.09 -7.04
CA PHE A 105 23.97 11.45 -6.61
C PHE A 105 22.56 11.46 -6.04
N PRO A 106 22.31 12.15 -4.89
CA PRO A 106 20.96 12.27 -4.32
C PRO A 106 20.09 13.19 -5.17
N LEU A 107 19.21 12.62 -5.98
CA LEU A 107 18.34 13.33 -6.91
C LEU A 107 17.23 14.11 -6.21
N ALA A 108 16.58 13.48 -5.22
CA ALA A 108 15.47 14.11 -4.53
C ALA A 108 15.28 13.62 -3.10
N VAL A 109 14.68 14.51 -2.29
CA VAL A 109 14.06 14.22 -0.98
C VAL A 109 12.61 14.66 -1.08
N MET A 110 11.66 13.76 -0.79
CA MET A 110 10.24 14.10 -0.90
C MET A 110 9.38 13.48 0.21
N ASP A 111 8.15 13.97 0.33
CA ASP A 111 7.17 13.38 1.24
C ASP A 111 6.92 11.90 0.94
N GLY A 112 7.02 11.07 1.97
CA GLY A 112 6.71 9.65 1.91
C GLY A 112 5.36 9.28 2.53
N VAL A 113 4.70 10.18 3.26
CA VAL A 113 3.43 9.90 3.93
C VAL A 113 2.29 9.78 2.91
N TYR A 114 2.16 10.79 2.05
CA TYR A 114 1.17 10.77 0.97
C TYR A 114 1.47 9.65 -0.03
N VAL A 115 2.73 9.52 -0.47
CA VAL A 115 3.12 8.44 -1.39
C VAL A 115 2.74 7.07 -0.81
N THR A 116 3.03 6.81 0.47
CA THR A 116 2.64 5.56 1.12
C THR A 116 1.13 5.33 1.05
N ALA A 117 0.32 6.36 1.28
CA ALA A 117 -1.13 6.24 1.27
C ALA A 117 -1.67 5.95 -0.15
N VAL A 118 -1.25 6.73 -1.14
CA VAL A 118 -1.77 6.63 -2.51
C VAL A 118 -1.31 5.36 -3.20
N ARG A 119 -0.01 4.93 -3.05
CA ARG A 119 0.49 3.70 -3.65
C ARG A 119 -0.12 2.44 -3.01
N THR A 120 -0.43 2.48 -1.70
CA THR A 120 -1.10 1.38 -1.01
C THR A 120 -2.54 1.24 -1.50
N GLY A 121 -3.27 2.35 -1.63
CA GLY A 121 -4.59 2.35 -2.25
C GLY A 121 -4.57 1.83 -3.68
N ALA A 122 -3.60 2.27 -4.50
CA ALA A 122 -3.44 1.81 -5.88
C ALA A 122 -3.27 0.28 -5.96
N GLY A 123 -2.49 -0.32 -5.05
CA GLY A 123 -2.39 -1.79 -4.93
C GLY A 123 -3.75 -2.46 -4.67
N ALA A 124 -4.56 -1.90 -3.76
CA ALA A 124 -5.92 -2.41 -3.52
C ALA A 124 -6.82 -2.28 -4.75
N GLY A 125 -6.72 -1.18 -5.50
CA GLY A 125 -7.44 -0.99 -6.75
C GLY A 125 -7.09 -2.05 -7.79
N LEU A 126 -5.80 -2.27 -8.03
CA LEU A 126 -5.28 -3.26 -8.97
C LEU A 126 -5.67 -4.69 -8.57
N ALA A 127 -5.56 -5.03 -7.28
CA ALA A 127 -5.94 -6.34 -6.79
C ALA A 127 -7.45 -6.58 -6.92
N THR A 128 -8.28 -5.58 -6.62
CA THR A 128 -9.74 -5.67 -6.79
C THR A 128 -10.11 -5.85 -8.27
N ASP A 129 -9.46 -5.12 -9.17
CA ASP A 129 -9.68 -5.24 -10.62
C ASP A 129 -9.39 -6.65 -11.13
N ALA A 130 -8.28 -7.23 -10.66
CA ALA A 130 -7.81 -8.54 -11.11
C ALA A 130 -8.47 -9.75 -10.42
N LEU A 131 -8.94 -9.59 -9.17
CA LEU A 131 -9.30 -10.71 -8.30
C LEU A 131 -10.78 -10.73 -7.86
N ALA A 132 -11.48 -9.59 -7.88
CA ALA A 132 -12.89 -9.55 -7.50
C ALA A 132 -13.79 -10.18 -8.60
N PRO A 133 -14.96 -10.71 -8.22
CA PRO A 133 -15.94 -11.18 -9.21
C PRO A 133 -16.31 -10.08 -10.21
N GLU A 134 -16.53 -10.43 -11.46
CA GLU A 134 -16.89 -9.47 -12.51
C GLU A 134 -18.17 -8.70 -12.17
N GLU A 135 -19.14 -9.40 -11.59
CA GLU A 135 -20.44 -8.86 -11.18
C GLU A 135 -20.41 -8.14 -9.82
N ALA A 136 -19.27 -8.00 -9.17
CA ALA A 136 -19.15 -7.34 -7.86
C ALA A 136 -19.77 -5.94 -7.85
N ARG A 137 -20.56 -5.62 -6.81
CA ARG A 137 -21.26 -4.33 -6.64
C ARG A 137 -21.11 -3.77 -5.24
N THR A 138 -20.88 -4.62 -4.23
CA THR A 138 -20.95 -4.27 -2.82
C THR A 138 -19.57 -4.35 -2.16
N VAL A 139 -19.19 -3.29 -1.45
CA VAL A 139 -17.96 -3.21 -0.69
C VAL A 139 -18.26 -3.21 0.81
N GLY A 140 -17.60 -4.09 1.57
CA GLY A 140 -17.58 -4.10 3.02
C GLY A 140 -16.25 -3.54 3.54
N LEU A 141 -16.28 -2.43 4.25
CA LEU A 141 -15.07 -1.76 4.77
C LEU A 141 -15.00 -1.82 6.29
N VAL A 142 -13.88 -2.34 6.81
CA VAL A 142 -13.54 -2.35 8.23
C VAL A 142 -12.32 -1.45 8.47
N GLY A 143 -12.57 -0.28 9.06
CA GLY A 143 -11.56 0.76 9.27
C GLY A 143 -11.92 2.07 8.56
N THR A 144 -11.48 3.20 9.13
CA THR A 144 -11.81 4.54 8.60
C THR A 144 -10.58 5.46 8.59
N GLY A 145 -9.41 4.87 8.40
CA GLY A 145 -8.14 5.58 8.34
C GLY A 145 -7.81 6.09 6.93
N VAL A 146 -6.63 6.68 6.79
CA VAL A 146 -6.12 7.21 5.52
C VAL A 146 -6.05 6.10 4.46
N ILE A 147 -5.56 4.91 4.83
CA ILE A 147 -5.46 3.78 3.90
C ILE A 147 -6.85 3.33 3.43
N ALA A 148 -7.86 3.30 4.34
CA ALA A 148 -9.24 3.00 3.95
C ALA A 148 -9.75 3.95 2.86
N TRP A 149 -9.51 5.26 3.02
CA TRP A 149 -9.91 6.27 2.04
C TRP A 149 -9.23 6.05 0.67
N TYR A 150 -7.89 5.90 0.65
CA TYR A 150 -7.17 5.72 -0.62
C TYR A 150 -7.48 4.37 -1.27
N SER A 151 -7.79 3.33 -0.49
CA SER A 151 -8.29 2.06 -1.04
C SER A 151 -9.66 2.24 -1.71
N LEU A 152 -10.62 2.94 -1.06
CA LEU A 152 -11.92 3.25 -1.68
C LEU A 152 -11.75 4.07 -2.97
N LEU A 153 -10.89 5.08 -2.95
CA LEU A 153 -10.61 5.91 -4.12
C LEU A 153 -10.08 5.06 -5.29
N ALA A 154 -9.11 4.18 -5.02
CA ALA A 154 -8.50 3.33 -6.04
C ALA A 154 -9.46 2.27 -6.58
N ILE A 155 -10.19 1.55 -5.71
CA ILE A 155 -11.14 0.54 -6.18
C ILE A 155 -12.27 1.16 -7.01
N LYS A 156 -12.72 2.37 -6.65
CA LYS A 156 -13.75 3.07 -7.43
C LYS A 156 -13.24 3.51 -8.80
N LYS A 157 -11.94 3.82 -8.91
CA LYS A 157 -11.27 4.12 -10.19
C LYS A 157 -11.12 2.89 -11.06
N CYS A 158 -10.66 1.77 -10.49
CA CYS A 158 -10.43 0.53 -11.23
C CYS A 158 -11.74 -0.22 -11.54
N ARG A 159 -12.74 -0.13 -10.63
CA ARG A 159 -14.02 -0.84 -10.69
C ARG A 159 -15.19 0.15 -10.45
N PRO A 160 -15.52 1.01 -11.43
CA PRO A 160 -16.55 2.05 -11.29
C PRO A 160 -17.95 1.49 -11.03
N GLU A 161 -18.23 0.24 -11.37
CA GLU A 161 -19.49 -0.47 -11.11
C GLU A 161 -19.73 -0.80 -9.63
N LEU A 162 -18.71 -0.79 -8.77
CA LEU A 162 -18.87 -0.90 -7.32
C LEU A 162 -19.63 0.33 -6.81
N ARG A 163 -20.81 0.12 -6.23
CA ARG A 163 -21.73 1.20 -5.87
C ARG A 163 -22.19 1.21 -4.42
N ASP A 164 -22.33 0.04 -3.80
CA ASP A 164 -22.83 -0.09 -2.44
C ASP A 164 -21.64 -0.21 -1.48
N LEU A 165 -21.62 0.58 -0.38
CA LEU A 165 -20.53 0.60 0.57
C LEU A 165 -21.08 0.50 2.00
N ARG A 166 -20.68 -0.54 2.73
CA ARG A 166 -20.97 -0.72 4.14
C ARG A 166 -19.71 -0.45 4.96
N ILE A 167 -19.81 0.34 6.01
CA ILE A 167 -18.64 0.83 6.75
C ILE A 167 -18.77 0.53 8.22
N TYR A 168 -17.75 -0.11 8.77
CA TYR A 168 -17.59 -0.28 10.20
C TYR A 168 -16.25 0.24 10.71
N SER A 169 -16.25 0.89 11.84
CA SER A 169 -15.10 1.14 12.70
C SER A 169 -15.56 1.36 14.14
N ARG A 170 -14.66 1.32 15.12
CA ARG A 170 -15.00 1.54 16.54
C ARG A 170 -15.57 2.93 16.83
N SER A 171 -15.18 3.95 16.05
CA SER A 171 -15.67 5.32 16.19
C SER A 171 -16.85 5.55 15.25
N GLU A 172 -18.03 5.77 15.80
CA GLU A 172 -19.24 6.10 15.05
C GLU A 172 -19.07 7.41 14.26
N GLU A 173 -18.54 8.44 14.87
CA GLU A 173 -18.27 9.72 14.21
C GLU A 173 -17.41 9.55 12.94
N ARG A 174 -16.34 8.73 13.03
CA ARG A 174 -15.47 8.47 11.86
C ARG A 174 -16.17 7.65 10.80
N ARG A 175 -17.06 6.72 11.18
CA ARG A 175 -17.86 5.94 10.22
C ARG A 175 -18.77 6.85 9.42
N ILE A 176 -19.48 7.75 10.11
CA ILE A 176 -20.41 8.71 9.49
C ILE A 176 -19.64 9.63 8.56
N LYS A 177 -18.57 10.28 9.02
CA LYS A 177 -17.74 11.17 8.20
C LYS A 177 -17.20 10.52 6.93
N LEU A 178 -16.74 9.26 7.05
CA LEU A 178 -16.23 8.54 5.88
C LEU A 178 -17.37 8.16 4.93
N ALA A 179 -18.55 7.77 5.44
CA ALA A 179 -19.72 7.46 4.63
C ALA A 179 -20.18 8.68 3.83
N GLU A 180 -20.31 9.83 4.48
CA GLU A 180 -20.67 11.09 3.83
C GLU A 180 -19.65 11.48 2.75
N ARG A 181 -18.39 11.38 3.06
CA ARG A 181 -17.31 11.67 2.10
C ARG A 181 -17.31 10.72 0.91
N ALA A 182 -17.47 9.41 1.14
CA ALA A 182 -17.51 8.42 0.07
C ALA A 182 -18.74 8.59 -0.83
N ALA A 183 -19.88 8.99 -0.27
CA ALA A 183 -21.06 9.31 -1.05
C ALA A 183 -20.83 10.56 -1.91
N ALA A 184 -20.30 11.65 -1.32
CA ALA A 184 -20.13 12.92 -1.99
C ALA A 184 -19.02 12.90 -3.06
N GLU A 185 -17.87 12.30 -2.76
CA GLU A 185 -16.69 12.37 -3.64
C GLU A 185 -16.57 11.17 -4.59
N LEU A 186 -17.10 9.98 -4.20
CA LEU A 186 -16.95 8.74 -4.97
C LEU A 186 -18.28 8.17 -5.50
N GLY A 187 -19.42 8.75 -5.11
CA GLY A 187 -20.73 8.32 -5.56
C GLY A 187 -21.20 6.98 -5.03
N PHE A 188 -20.66 6.51 -3.88
CA PHE A 188 -21.16 5.30 -3.24
C PHE A 188 -22.52 5.54 -2.58
N VAL A 189 -23.39 4.52 -2.66
CA VAL A 189 -24.53 4.39 -1.75
C VAL A 189 -24.03 3.80 -0.45
N THR A 190 -24.00 4.60 0.62
CA THR A 190 -23.31 4.24 1.86
C THR A 190 -24.26 3.78 2.95
N LYS A 191 -23.83 2.80 3.75
CA LYS A 191 -24.50 2.34 4.97
C LYS A 191 -23.47 2.24 6.09
N VAL A 192 -23.75 2.93 7.19
CA VAL A 192 -23.01 2.77 8.45
C VAL A 192 -23.46 1.50 9.14
N SER A 193 -22.50 0.62 9.46
CA SER A 193 -22.74 -0.66 10.11
C SER A 193 -22.37 -0.64 11.59
N ASP A 194 -23.05 -1.44 12.41
CA ASP A 194 -22.83 -1.48 13.87
C ASP A 194 -21.82 -2.56 14.31
N SER A 195 -21.46 -3.45 13.39
CA SER A 195 -20.49 -4.53 13.65
C SER A 195 -19.67 -4.83 12.40
N VAL A 196 -18.57 -5.56 12.58
CA VAL A 196 -17.79 -6.12 11.47
C VAL A 196 -18.69 -7.03 10.62
N ALA A 197 -19.42 -7.95 11.28
CA ALA A 197 -20.30 -8.89 10.59
C ALA A 197 -21.30 -8.17 9.67
N SER A 198 -22.01 -7.15 10.18
CA SER A 198 -22.99 -6.40 9.37
C SER A 198 -22.36 -5.55 8.25
N ALA A 199 -21.07 -5.25 8.33
CA ALA A 199 -20.36 -4.55 7.26
C ALA A 199 -19.95 -5.50 6.13
N VAL A 200 -19.62 -6.75 6.43
CA VAL A 200 -19.02 -7.70 5.48
C VAL A 200 -20.00 -8.73 4.93
N GLU A 201 -21.12 -9.02 5.63
CA GLU A 201 -22.15 -9.97 5.21
C GLU A 201 -22.69 -9.64 3.80
N GLY A 202 -22.60 -10.58 2.87
CA GLY A 202 -23.06 -10.43 1.47
C GLY A 202 -22.35 -9.30 0.70
N ALA A 203 -21.15 -8.89 1.10
CA ALA A 203 -20.33 -7.99 0.32
C ALA A 203 -19.41 -8.77 -0.62
N ASP A 204 -19.25 -8.31 -1.86
CA ASP A 204 -18.43 -8.96 -2.88
C ASP A 204 -16.92 -8.68 -2.66
N VAL A 205 -16.62 -7.45 -2.23
CA VAL A 205 -15.27 -6.97 -1.96
C VAL A 205 -15.16 -6.53 -0.52
N LEU A 206 -14.23 -7.10 0.22
CA LEU A 206 -13.92 -6.71 1.58
C LEU A 206 -12.64 -5.87 1.63
N ILE A 207 -12.61 -4.87 2.50
CA ILE A 207 -11.39 -4.10 2.81
C ILE A 207 -11.22 -4.06 4.31
N THR A 208 -10.07 -4.54 4.79
CA THR A 208 -9.64 -4.27 6.15
C THR A 208 -8.48 -3.28 6.15
N ALA A 209 -8.61 -2.20 6.91
CA ALA A 209 -7.59 -1.14 6.99
C ALA A 209 -7.51 -0.63 8.44
N THR A 210 -7.11 -1.50 9.36
CA THR A 210 -7.10 -1.22 10.78
C THR A 210 -5.70 -1.29 11.40
N ASN A 211 -5.55 -0.69 12.57
CA ASN A 211 -4.39 -0.86 13.45
C ASN A 211 -4.77 -1.73 14.67
N SER A 212 -5.72 -2.65 14.54
CA SER A 212 -6.16 -3.49 15.65
C SER A 212 -5.09 -4.51 16.02
N PRO A 213 -4.65 -4.56 17.30
CA PRO A 213 -3.70 -5.58 17.76
C PRO A 213 -4.34 -6.97 17.87
N GLN A 214 -5.66 -7.05 17.75
CA GLN A 214 -6.44 -8.29 17.73
C GLN A 214 -7.14 -8.44 16.37
N PRO A 215 -7.37 -9.67 15.90
CA PRO A 215 -8.12 -9.91 14.69
C PRO A 215 -9.50 -9.27 14.71
N VAL A 216 -9.86 -8.58 13.64
CA VAL A 216 -11.20 -8.02 13.43
C VAL A 216 -11.99 -8.82 12.40
N LEU A 217 -11.33 -9.52 11.49
CA LEU A 217 -11.95 -10.39 10.50
C LEU A 217 -11.68 -11.86 10.85
N MET A 218 -12.75 -12.63 11.03
CA MET A 218 -12.73 -14.04 11.41
C MET A 218 -13.14 -14.92 10.22
N ALA A 219 -12.79 -16.20 10.26
CA ALA A 219 -13.18 -17.18 9.24
C ALA A 219 -14.71 -17.30 9.02
N SER A 220 -15.51 -17.03 10.06
CA SER A 220 -16.96 -17.00 10.00
C SER A 220 -17.55 -15.78 9.29
N HIS A 221 -16.75 -14.77 9.02
CA HIS A 221 -17.15 -13.57 8.29
C HIS A 221 -16.97 -13.69 6.77
N LEU A 222 -16.30 -14.75 6.32
CA LEU A 222 -15.99 -14.94 4.90
C LEU A 222 -17.03 -15.82 4.22
N GLU A 223 -17.45 -15.41 3.05
CA GLU A 223 -18.38 -16.10 2.17
C GLU A 223 -17.71 -16.47 0.84
N ALA A 224 -18.22 -17.52 0.19
CA ALA A 224 -17.67 -18.00 -1.07
C ALA A 224 -17.67 -16.90 -2.15
N GLY A 225 -16.62 -16.84 -2.94
CA GLY A 225 -16.47 -15.93 -4.07
C GLY A 225 -15.98 -14.52 -3.73
N GLN A 226 -15.88 -14.15 -2.46
CA GLN A 226 -15.41 -12.82 -2.05
C GLN A 226 -13.97 -12.54 -2.44
N HIS A 227 -13.65 -11.25 -2.62
CA HIS A 227 -12.29 -10.73 -2.66
C HIS A 227 -12.00 -9.87 -1.43
N LEU A 228 -10.88 -10.12 -0.73
CA LEU A 228 -10.44 -9.39 0.45
C LEU A 228 -9.18 -8.58 0.17
N ASN A 229 -9.22 -7.27 0.33
CA ASN A 229 -8.06 -6.40 0.44
C ASN A 229 -7.63 -6.26 1.91
N ALA A 230 -6.55 -6.90 2.29
CA ALA A 230 -5.98 -6.87 3.63
C ALA A 230 -4.91 -5.76 3.73
N MET A 231 -5.33 -4.53 4.07
CA MET A 231 -4.53 -3.31 3.93
C MET A 231 -3.97 -2.77 5.25
N GLY A 232 -4.44 -3.27 6.39
CA GLY A 232 -4.00 -2.83 7.71
C GLY A 232 -2.82 -3.62 8.26
N ILE A 233 -2.65 -3.59 9.58
CA ILE A 233 -1.53 -4.33 10.20
C ILE A 233 -1.76 -5.84 10.14
N ARG A 234 -0.65 -6.59 10.21
CA ARG A 234 -0.67 -8.05 10.01
C ARG A 234 -1.55 -8.84 10.98
N THR A 235 -1.89 -8.28 12.14
CA THR A 235 -2.71 -8.93 13.17
C THR A 235 -4.22 -8.74 12.98
N GLU A 236 -4.66 -7.96 11.99
CA GLU A 236 -6.08 -7.62 11.85
C GLU A 236 -6.97 -8.76 11.32
N ILE A 237 -6.38 -9.82 10.75
CA ILE A 237 -7.09 -10.97 10.20
C ILE A 237 -6.70 -12.23 10.97
N HIS A 238 -7.71 -13.02 11.35
CA HIS A 238 -7.49 -14.29 12.04
C HIS A 238 -6.84 -15.32 11.10
N HIS A 239 -5.89 -16.10 11.59
CA HIS A 239 -5.14 -17.06 10.77
C HIS A 239 -6.03 -18.08 10.03
N GLU A 240 -7.14 -18.54 10.65
CA GLU A 240 -8.10 -19.41 9.98
C GLU A 240 -8.86 -18.71 8.83
N ALA A 241 -9.05 -17.39 8.90
CA ALA A 241 -9.61 -16.64 7.78
C ALA A 241 -8.61 -16.55 6.62
N ILE A 242 -7.32 -16.38 6.92
CA ILE A 242 -6.24 -16.40 5.92
C ILE A 242 -6.19 -17.76 5.21
N ALA A 243 -6.28 -18.87 5.96
CA ALA A 243 -6.26 -20.23 5.42
C ALA A 243 -7.45 -20.57 4.51
N LYS A 244 -8.54 -19.79 4.55
CA LYS A 244 -9.67 -19.93 3.60
C LYS A 244 -9.45 -19.24 2.26
N CYS A 245 -8.41 -18.42 2.14
CA CYS A 245 -8.19 -17.58 0.99
C CYS A 245 -7.04 -18.08 0.12
N ILE A 246 -7.16 -17.90 -1.19
CA ILE A 246 -6.00 -17.87 -2.07
C ILE A 246 -5.31 -16.52 -1.82
N VAL A 247 -4.14 -16.57 -1.22
CA VAL A 247 -3.42 -15.35 -0.81
C VAL A 247 -2.51 -14.89 -1.93
N VAL A 248 -2.78 -13.69 -2.44
CA VAL A 248 -1.98 -12.98 -3.43
C VAL A 248 -1.20 -11.89 -2.71
N GLY A 249 0.12 -12.00 -2.66
CA GLY A 249 0.98 -11.02 -1.99
C GLY A 249 1.45 -9.89 -2.91
N ASP A 250 1.94 -8.81 -2.33
CA ASP A 250 2.64 -7.75 -3.09
C ASP A 250 4.08 -8.16 -3.45
N GLY A 251 4.73 -9.03 -2.66
CA GLY A 251 6.00 -9.69 -2.94
C GLY A 251 6.09 -10.98 -2.14
N ARG A 252 6.66 -12.05 -2.70
CA ARG A 252 6.72 -13.35 -2.01
C ARG A 252 7.47 -13.29 -0.68
N GLU A 253 8.66 -12.70 -0.68
CA GLU A 253 9.50 -12.62 0.51
C GLU A 253 8.85 -11.78 1.62
N GLU A 254 8.28 -10.63 1.28
CA GLU A 254 7.62 -9.75 2.23
C GLU A 254 6.31 -10.35 2.76
N THR A 255 5.57 -11.07 1.93
CA THR A 255 4.35 -11.77 2.36
C THR A 255 4.68 -12.87 3.36
N LEU A 256 5.74 -13.63 3.13
CA LEU A 256 6.21 -14.68 4.04
C LEU A 256 6.81 -14.13 5.35
N SER A 257 7.41 -12.94 5.34
CA SER A 257 8.10 -12.37 6.51
C SER A 257 7.28 -11.33 7.29
N ASP A 258 6.63 -10.40 6.59
CA ASP A 258 5.95 -9.22 7.16
C ASP A 258 4.43 -9.19 6.88
N GLY A 259 3.91 -10.01 5.95
CA GLY A 259 2.49 -10.09 5.58
C GLY A 259 1.61 -10.74 6.64
N LYS A 260 0.28 -10.68 6.42
CA LYS A 260 -0.71 -11.37 7.27
C LYS A 260 -0.53 -12.89 7.15
N PHE A 261 -0.14 -13.37 5.95
CA PHE A 261 0.16 -14.78 5.71
C PHE A 261 1.22 -15.31 6.67
N SER A 262 2.23 -14.50 7.02
CA SER A 262 3.27 -14.90 7.97
C SER A 262 2.74 -15.28 9.37
N ILE A 263 1.58 -14.73 9.78
CA ILE A 263 0.93 -15.11 11.04
C ILE A 263 0.35 -16.52 10.93
N ALA A 264 -0.36 -16.83 9.84
CA ALA A 264 -0.93 -18.16 9.61
C ALA A 264 0.16 -19.22 9.45
N LEU A 265 1.27 -18.88 8.78
CA LEU A 265 2.46 -19.71 8.64
C LEU A 265 3.11 -19.99 10.02
N ALA A 266 3.30 -18.96 10.84
CA ALA A 266 3.94 -19.09 12.16
C ALA A 266 3.17 -19.97 13.15
N VAL A 267 1.84 -20.04 13.03
CA VAL A 267 0.98 -20.90 13.87
C VAL A 267 0.69 -22.27 13.22
N GLY A 268 1.21 -22.54 12.02
CA GLY A 268 1.06 -23.81 11.31
C GLY A 268 -0.32 -24.05 10.70
N THR A 269 -1.11 -22.98 10.47
CA THR A 269 -2.42 -23.08 9.81
C THR A 269 -2.28 -23.21 8.30
N VAL A 270 -1.20 -22.69 7.75
CA VAL A 270 -0.81 -22.79 6.34
C VAL A 270 0.68 -23.13 6.24
N SER A 271 1.11 -23.63 5.07
CA SER A 271 2.51 -23.83 4.68
C SER A 271 2.95 -22.79 3.65
N GLU A 272 4.23 -22.71 3.33
CA GLU A 272 4.72 -21.81 2.27
C GLU A 272 4.17 -22.16 0.87
N GLU A 273 3.79 -23.42 0.67
CA GLU A 273 3.21 -23.93 -0.58
C GLU A 273 1.77 -23.45 -0.81
N ASP A 274 1.08 -23.05 0.28
CA ASP A 274 -0.28 -22.50 0.21
C ASP A 274 -0.30 -21.01 -0.20
N LEU A 275 0.87 -20.36 -0.33
CA LEU A 275 0.96 -19.01 -0.84
C LEU A 275 0.74 -19.00 -2.36
N GLY A 276 -0.30 -18.29 -2.79
CA GLY A 276 -0.62 -18.09 -4.20
C GLY A 276 0.38 -17.20 -4.94
N PRO A 277 0.07 -16.80 -6.17
CA PRO A 277 0.92 -15.92 -6.97
C PRO A 277 1.04 -14.54 -6.35
N SER A 278 2.08 -13.80 -6.71
CA SER A 278 2.17 -12.37 -6.41
C SER A 278 1.19 -11.56 -7.28
N LEU A 279 0.82 -10.35 -6.84
CA LEU A 279 -0.03 -9.47 -7.63
C LEU A 279 0.60 -9.16 -9.01
N GLY A 280 1.92 -9.06 -9.08
CA GLY A 280 2.64 -8.84 -10.34
C GLY A 280 2.47 -10.00 -11.32
N GLU A 281 2.53 -11.24 -10.84
CA GLU A 281 2.27 -12.44 -11.66
C GLU A 281 0.82 -12.48 -12.15
N VAL A 282 -0.15 -12.15 -11.28
CA VAL A 282 -1.56 -12.06 -11.66
C VAL A 282 -1.77 -10.99 -12.74
N LEU A 283 -1.19 -9.81 -12.57
CA LEU A 283 -1.27 -8.73 -13.56
C LEU A 283 -0.56 -9.06 -14.87
N SER A 284 0.33 -10.05 -14.85
CA SER A 284 1.03 -10.60 -16.02
C SER A 284 0.33 -11.81 -16.64
N GLY A 285 -0.85 -12.20 -16.12
CA GLY A 285 -1.71 -13.24 -16.66
C GLY A 285 -1.69 -14.58 -15.93
N ALA A 286 -1.02 -14.68 -14.77
CA ALA A 286 -1.12 -15.88 -13.94
C ALA A 286 -2.53 -15.99 -13.32
N PRO A 287 -3.16 -17.18 -13.35
CA PRO A 287 -4.43 -17.37 -12.69
C PRO A 287 -4.27 -17.32 -11.17
N ALA A 288 -5.20 -16.64 -10.51
CA ALA A 288 -5.25 -16.61 -9.05
C ALA A 288 -6.55 -17.22 -8.50
N ARG A 289 -7.57 -17.33 -9.33
CA ARG A 289 -8.85 -17.96 -9.01
C ARG A 289 -9.16 -19.00 -10.09
N GLU A 290 -9.39 -20.25 -9.69
CA GLU A 290 -9.72 -21.35 -10.59
C GLU A 290 -11.22 -21.68 -10.58
N ALA A 291 -11.90 -21.39 -9.46
CA ALA A 291 -13.34 -21.62 -9.30
C ALA A 291 -14.06 -20.38 -8.73
N PRO A 292 -15.31 -20.11 -9.16
CA PRO A 292 -16.08 -18.92 -8.72
C PRO A 292 -16.29 -18.83 -7.21
N GLY A 293 -16.31 -19.98 -6.49
CA GLY A 293 -16.52 -20.01 -5.04
C GLY A 293 -15.25 -19.78 -4.21
N GLU A 294 -14.09 -19.69 -4.82
CA GLU A 294 -12.84 -19.44 -4.11
C GLU A 294 -12.79 -18.00 -3.59
N ILE A 295 -12.23 -17.85 -2.39
CA ILE A 295 -12.02 -16.55 -1.77
C ILE A 295 -10.60 -16.12 -2.07
N THR A 296 -10.41 -14.92 -2.59
CA THR A 296 -9.07 -14.34 -2.83
C THR A 296 -8.75 -13.29 -1.78
N MET A 297 -7.49 -13.19 -1.37
CA MET A 297 -7.01 -12.16 -0.46
C MET A 297 -5.76 -11.49 -1.01
N PHE A 298 -5.80 -10.18 -1.20
CA PHE A 298 -4.59 -9.39 -1.43
C PHE A 298 -3.95 -9.04 -0.09
N ASP A 299 -2.78 -9.61 0.18
CA ASP A 299 -1.98 -9.33 1.38
C ASP A 299 -1.00 -8.20 1.12
N SER A 300 -1.39 -6.97 1.46
CA SER A 300 -0.53 -5.80 1.32
C SER A 300 0.43 -5.68 2.50
N SER A 301 1.68 -6.08 2.32
CA SER A 301 2.78 -5.93 3.29
C SER A 301 3.58 -4.64 3.06
N GLY A 302 3.56 -4.16 1.84
CA GLY A 302 4.28 -2.97 1.37
C GLY A 302 5.74 -3.26 1.04
N VAL A 303 6.08 -3.10 -0.24
CA VAL A 303 7.42 -3.35 -0.80
C VAL A 303 8.09 -2.06 -1.22
N ALA A 304 9.42 -2.02 -1.16
CA ALA A 304 10.24 -0.84 -1.50
C ALA A 304 9.97 -0.34 -2.92
N ILE A 305 9.76 -1.26 -3.86
CA ILE A 305 9.58 -0.96 -5.27
C ILE A 305 8.37 -0.06 -5.51
N GLN A 306 7.27 -0.27 -4.78
CA GLN A 306 6.10 0.60 -4.85
C GLN A 306 6.41 2.07 -4.53
N ASP A 307 7.32 2.29 -3.61
CA ASP A 307 7.69 3.62 -3.13
C ASP A 307 8.69 4.30 -4.09
N VAL A 308 9.73 3.58 -4.53
CA VAL A 308 10.78 4.17 -5.39
C VAL A 308 10.29 4.46 -6.81
N THR A 309 9.37 3.64 -7.34
CA THR A 309 8.74 3.91 -8.65
C THR A 309 7.86 5.16 -8.62
N CYS A 310 7.07 5.35 -7.55
CA CYS A 310 6.32 6.59 -7.34
C CYS A 310 7.26 7.80 -7.18
N ALA A 311 8.33 7.65 -6.40
CA ALA A 311 9.31 8.72 -6.21
C ALA A 311 9.98 9.12 -7.54
N ARG A 312 10.33 8.13 -8.37
CA ARG A 312 10.93 8.39 -9.70
C ARG A 312 9.95 9.10 -10.64
N PHE A 313 8.68 8.66 -10.64
CA PHE A 313 7.62 9.32 -11.41
C PHE A 313 7.44 10.79 -11.00
N VAL A 314 7.30 11.04 -9.69
CA VAL A 314 7.13 12.40 -9.15
C VAL A 314 8.35 13.27 -9.45
N TYR A 315 9.57 12.74 -9.31
CA TYR A 315 10.80 13.45 -9.63
C TYR A 315 10.84 13.89 -11.10
N GLN A 316 10.53 12.98 -12.04
CA GLN A 316 10.53 13.32 -13.45
C GLN A 316 9.49 14.41 -13.76
N LYS A 317 8.26 14.26 -13.24
CA LYS A 317 7.20 15.24 -13.42
C LYS A 317 7.56 16.61 -12.83
N ALA A 318 8.24 16.62 -11.68
CA ALA A 318 8.73 17.85 -11.05
C ALA A 318 9.79 18.56 -11.91
N LEU A 319 10.68 17.80 -12.57
CA LEU A 319 11.65 18.37 -13.51
C LEU A 319 10.96 18.98 -14.73
N ASP A 320 10.01 18.27 -15.31
CA ASP A 320 9.28 18.68 -16.51
C ASP A 320 8.44 19.95 -16.26
N GLU A 321 7.87 20.07 -15.05
CA GLU A 321 7.06 21.21 -14.61
C GLU A 321 7.88 22.34 -13.95
N GLY A 322 9.18 22.15 -13.75
CA GLY A 322 10.06 23.13 -13.10
C GLY A 322 9.72 23.39 -11.61
N ARG A 323 9.25 22.37 -10.89
CA ARG A 323 8.77 22.45 -9.51
C ARG A 323 9.79 21.95 -8.50
N GLY A 324 9.54 22.28 -7.24
CA GLY A 324 10.40 21.90 -6.11
C GLY A 324 11.56 22.84 -5.85
N MET A 325 12.06 22.79 -4.63
CA MET A 325 13.21 23.58 -4.20
C MET A 325 14.51 22.83 -4.51
N ARG A 326 15.44 23.49 -5.19
CA ARG A 326 16.76 22.92 -5.50
C ARG A 326 17.76 23.31 -4.42
N VAL A 327 18.35 22.33 -3.75
CA VAL A 327 19.29 22.50 -2.65
C VAL A 327 20.68 22.01 -3.07
N ASP A 328 21.67 22.84 -2.87
CA ASP A 328 23.07 22.43 -2.97
C ASP A 328 23.47 21.79 -1.63
N LEU A 329 23.88 20.54 -1.68
CA LEU A 329 24.31 19.79 -0.50
C LEU A 329 25.84 19.83 -0.28
N GLY A 330 26.58 20.56 -1.10
CA GLY A 330 28.04 20.66 -1.02
C GLY A 330 28.76 19.34 -1.27
N LEU A 331 28.18 18.47 -2.11
CA LEU A 331 28.73 17.13 -2.37
C LEU A 331 29.80 17.11 -3.45
N ASP A 332 30.16 18.26 -4.02
CA ASP A 332 31.17 18.41 -5.06
C ASP A 332 32.62 18.46 -4.51
N GLY A 333 32.80 18.23 -3.22
CA GLY A 333 34.11 18.23 -2.57
C GLY A 333 34.73 19.62 -2.38
N SER A 334 33.95 20.69 -2.61
CA SER A 334 34.38 22.05 -2.29
C SER A 334 34.47 22.21 -0.78
N PRO A 335 35.60 22.70 -0.22
CA PRO A 335 35.78 22.86 1.22
C PRO A 335 34.88 23.95 1.83
#